data_7eb865240d8e87d6cba216fcec231991
#
_entry.id   7eb865240d8e87d6cba216fcec231991
#
_cell.length_a   1.000
_cell.length_b   1.000
_cell.length_c   1.000
_cell.angle_alpha   90.00
_cell.angle_beta   90.00
_cell.angle_gamma   90.00
#
_symmetry.space_group_name_H-M   'P 1'
#
loop_
_entity.id
_entity.type
_entity.pdbx_description
1 polymer ?
#
loop_
_entity_poly.entity_id
_entity_poly.type
_entity_poly.pdbx_seq_one_letter_code
_entity_poly.pdbx_strand_id
1 'polypeptide(L)'
;MNDTQLDKANIDNLTALWRAMGSEPGGMAGLQASRGWPHRFWFDWDHQPELKGHELARLPPRAMVPVWTAGSALERALTSQGFGLVLEQRAMHLAVDGEGSRPEGGLRLSRVLTPAQAECWAALCGRAFGYEVATATVRRLLGADGACLLLASREGGPVATALLFHTGEVVGIHQVGVVPEHRGQGIAHELMLQLMALAREQGARYLTLQASAAGEGLYRRLGFVPRFSFSSYRRG
;
A
#
# COMPACT_ATOMS: atom_id res chain seq x y z
N MET A 1 -3.23 19.96 7.16
CA MET A 1 -4.14 18.96 7.77
C MET A 1 -3.73 18.76 9.23
N ASN A 2 -4.70 18.56 10.15
CA ASN A 2 -4.42 18.11 11.52
C ASN A 2 -4.18 16.59 11.55
N ASP A 3 -3.78 16.05 12.71
CA ASP A 3 -3.42 14.64 12.88
C ASP A 3 -4.53 13.66 12.49
N THR A 4 -5.77 13.90 12.94
CA THR A 4 -6.93 13.07 12.60
C THR A 4 -7.24 13.08 11.11
N GLN A 5 -7.09 14.24 10.45
CA GLN A 5 -7.26 14.35 9.01
C GLN A 5 -6.18 13.58 8.25
N LEU A 6 -4.93 13.59 8.75
CA LEU A 6 -3.82 12.83 8.16
C LEU A 6 -4.00 11.32 8.36
N ASP A 7 -4.49 10.88 9.52
CA ASP A 7 -4.79 9.47 9.78
C ASP A 7 -5.87 8.95 8.80
N LYS A 8 -6.96 9.72 8.66
CA LYS A 8 -8.01 9.42 7.68
C LYS A 8 -7.46 9.41 6.24
N ALA A 9 -6.71 10.44 5.86
CA ALA A 9 -6.16 10.57 4.51
C ALA A 9 -5.18 9.42 4.16
N ASN A 10 -4.46 8.88 5.13
CA ASN A 10 -3.61 7.70 4.94
C ASN A 10 -4.43 6.48 4.51
N ILE A 11 -5.55 6.21 5.21
CA ILE A 11 -6.41 5.06 4.88
C ILE A 11 -7.27 5.32 3.65
N ASP A 12 -7.76 6.54 3.46
CA ASP A 12 -8.51 6.93 2.26
C ASP A 12 -7.64 6.75 0.99
N ASN A 13 -6.37 7.14 1.04
CA ASN A 13 -5.43 6.91 -0.06
C ASN A 13 -5.22 5.41 -0.34
N LEU A 14 -5.01 4.61 0.70
CA LEU A 14 -4.84 3.17 0.58
C LEU A 14 -6.09 2.50 -0.01
N THR A 15 -7.28 2.85 0.47
CA THR A 15 -8.53 2.27 -0.02
C THR A 15 -8.90 2.77 -1.42
N ALA A 16 -8.56 4.01 -1.77
CA ALA A 16 -8.68 4.53 -3.12
C ALA A 16 -7.78 3.77 -4.11
N LEU A 17 -6.54 3.45 -3.71
CA LEU A 17 -5.67 2.56 -4.50
C LEU A 17 -6.32 1.19 -4.71
N TRP A 18 -6.89 0.57 -3.67
CA TRP A 18 -7.57 -0.73 -3.83
C TRP A 18 -8.78 -0.64 -4.78
N ARG A 19 -9.50 0.49 -4.78
CA ARG A 19 -10.58 0.74 -5.78
C ARG A 19 -10.00 0.84 -7.19
N ALA A 20 -8.90 1.56 -7.38
CA ALA A 20 -8.22 1.65 -8.68
C ALA A 20 -7.68 0.30 -9.17
N MET A 21 -7.27 -0.59 -8.27
CA MET A 21 -6.90 -1.98 -8.57
C MET A 21 -8.09 -2.83 -9.03
N GLY A 22 -9.31 -2.37 -8.83
CA GLY A 22 -10.57 -3.02 -9.17
C GLY A 22 -11.29 -3.56 -7.95
N SER A 23 -12.43 -2.97 -7.65
CA SER A 23 -13.30 -3.35 -6.54
C SER A 23 -14.74 -3.58 -6.98
N GLU A 24 -15.51 -4.20 -6.09
CA GLU A 24 -16.95 -4.43 -6.20
C GLU A 24 -17.57 -4.48 -4.80
N PRO A 25 -18.91 -4.38 -4.67
CA PRO A 25 -19.57 -4.59 -3.38
C PRO A 25 -19.25 -5.97 -2.80
N GLY A 26 -18.87 -6.01 -1.51
CA GLY A 26 -18.42 -7.22 -0.83
C GLY A 26 -19.52 -8.12 -0.26
N GLY A 27 -20.78 -7.88 -0.61
CA GLY A 27 -21.93 -8.68 -0.17
C GLY A 27 -22.52 -8.30 1.18
N MET A 28 -21.98 -7.30 1.86
CA MET A 28 -22.50 -6.66 3.07
C MET A 28 -22.58 -5.14 2.89
N ALA A 29 -23.50 -4.49 3.61
CA ALA A 29 -23.65 -3.03 3.55
C ALA A 29 -22.33 -2.33 3.90
N GLY A 30 -21.85 -1.46 3.01
CA GLY A 30 -20.60 -0.71 3.17
C GLY A 30 -19.31 -1.51 2.95
N LEU A 31 -19.37 -2.84 2.82
CA LEU A 31 -18.20 -3.67 2.53
C LEU A 31 -17.80 -3.54 1.05
N GLN A 32 -16.54 -3.27 0.80
CA GLN A 32 -15.90 -3.32 -0.50
C GLN A 32 -15.05 -4.59 -0.62
N ALA A 33 -14.90 -5.12 -1.82
CA ALA A 33 -14.09 -6.30 -2.09
C ALA A 33 -13.19 -6.09 -3.30
N SER A 34 -11.93 -6.52 -3.23
CA SER A 34 -11.06 -6.63 -4.40
C SER A 34 -11.59 -7.71 -5.35
N ARG A 35 -11.61 -7.41 -6.66
CA ARG A 35 -11.94 -8.39 -7.71
C ARG A 35 -10.86 -9.47 -7.92
N GLY A 36 -9.78 -9.42 -7.17
CA GLY A 36 -8.65 -10.33 -7.24
C GLY A 36 -7.58 -9.90 -6.24
N TRP A 37 -6.28 -9.96 -6.67
CA TRP A 37 -5.21 -9.37 -5.86
C TRP A 37 -5.48 -7.88 -5.62
N PRO A 38 -5.31 -7.33 -4.40
CA PRO A 38 -4.67 -7.92 -3.20
C PRO A 38 -5.63 -8.66 -2.24
N HIS A 39 -6.80 -9.13 -2.67
CA HIS A 39 -7.77 -9.91 -1.90
C HIS A 39 -8.30 -9.19 -0.64
N ARG A 40 -8.43 -7.87 -0.70
CA ARG A 40 -8.90 -7.04 0.40
C ARG A 40 -10.41 -6.99 0.43
N PHE A 41 -10.96 -7.09 1.65
CA PHE A 41 -12.37 -6.86 1.96
C PHE A 41 -12.39 -5.81 3.06
N TRP A 42 -12.89 -4.60 2.76
CA TRP A 42 -12.72 -3.49 3.68
C TRP A 42 -13.96 -2.63 3.83
N PHE A 43 -14.09 -2.03 5.00
CA PHE A 43 -14.96 -0.89 5.25
C PHE A 43 -14.14 0.40 5.20
N ASP A 44 -14.74 1.48 4.76
CA ASP A 44 -14.07 2.78 4.79
C ASP A 44 -13.81 3.24 6.23
N TRP A 45 -12.87 4.19 6.40
CA TRP A 45 -12.39 4.63 7.71
C TRP A 45 -13.51 5.02 8.67
N ASP A 46 -14.52 5.77 8.20
CA ASP A 46 -15.62 6.28 9.02
C ASP A 46 -16.79 5.31 9.16
N HIS A 47 -16.73 4.15 8.50
CA HIS A 47 -17.82 3.18 8.51
C HIS A 47 -17.78 2.30 9.75
N GLN A 48 -18.89 2.29 10.50
CA GLN A 48 -19.10 1.38 11.62
C GLN A 48 -20.09 0.29 11.16
N PRO A 49 -19.59 -0.93 10.79
CA PRO A 49 -20.46 -1.95 10.26
C PRO A 49 -21.39 -2.52 11.33
N GLU A 50 -22.67 -2.65 11.00
CA GLU A 50 -23.61 -3.51 11.72
C GLU A 50 -23.40 -4.95 11.28
N LEU A 51 -22.65 -5.71 12.06
CA LEU A 51 -22.24 -7.07 11.71
C LEU A 51 -23.26 -8.10 12.22
N LYS A 52 -23.84 -8.87 11.30
CA LYS A 52 -24.56 -10.10 11.65
C LYS A 52 -23.57 -11.26 11.61
N GLY A 53 -23.48 -12.03 12.69
CA GLY A 53 -22.42 -13.02 12.91
C GLY A 53 -22.20 -14.04 11.79
N HIS A 54 -23.23 -14.33 10.95
CA HIS A 54 -23.11 -15.28 9.84
C HIS A 54 -22.57 -14.64 8.53
N GLU A 55 -22.52 -13.32 8.41
CA GLU A 55 -22.13 -12.63 7.16
C GLU A 55 -20.63 -12.75 6.91
N LEU A 56 -19.80 -12.59 7.94
CA LEU A 56 -18.36 -12.78 7.82
C LEU A 56 -17.99 -14.22 7.46
N ALA A 57 -18.82 -15.19 7.86
CA ALA A 57 -18.63 -16.60 7.51
C ALA A 57 -18.67 -16.86 6.00
N ARG A 58 -19.32 -15.99 5.21
CA ARG A 58 -19.45 -16.10 3.76
C ARG A 58 -18.26 -15.54 2.98
N LEU A 59 -17.35 -14.83 3.64
CA LEU A 59 -16.16 -14.30 2.97
C LEU A 59 -15.29 -15.45 2.45
N PRO A 60 -14.70 -15.29 1.24
CA PRO A 60 -13.85 -16.32 0.67
C PRO A 60 -12.61 -16.59 1.54
N PRO A 61 -12.01 -17.80 1.48
CA PRO A 61 -10.86 -18.17 2.32
C PRO A 61 -9.66 -17.24 2.20
N ARG A 62 -9.45 -16.63 1.03
CA ARG A 62 -8.36 -15.67 0.79
C ARG A 62 -8.69 -14.24 1.23
N ALA A 63 -9.93 -13.97 1.69
CA ALA A 63 -10.32 -12.64 2.11
C ALA A 63 -9.44 -12.14 3.25
N MET A 64 -8.84 -10.97 3.04
CA MET A 64 -8.04 -10.28 4.04
C MET A 64 -8.79 -9.01 4.46
N VAL A 65 -9.21 -8.97 5.72
CA VAL A 65 -10.07 -7.89 6.25
C VAL A 65 -9.22 -6.98 7.15
N PRO A 66 -8.97 -5.72 6.74
CA PRO A 66 -8.30 -4.76 7.60
C PRO A 66 -9.23 -4.25 8.69
N VAL A 67 -8.66 -4.05 9.86
CA VAL A 67 -9.28 -3.46 11.06
C VAL A 67 -8.49 -2.20 11.40
N TRP A 68 -9.10 -1.04 11.22
CA TRP A 68 -8.42 0.25 11.40
C TRP A 68 -8.20 0.62 12.86
N THR A 69 -9.07 0.13 13.75
CA THR A 69 -9.04 0.43 15.19
C THR A 69 -9.04 -0.86 15.99
N ALA A 70 -7.99 -1.06 16.78
CA ALA A 70 -7.88 -2.20 17.69
C ALA A 70 -9.02 -2.21 18.73
N GLY A 71 -9.50 -3.38 19.12
CA GLY A 71 -10.61 -3.55 20.04
C GLY A 71 -11.98 -3.19 19.47
N SER A 72 -12.10 -2.95 18.15
CA SER A 72 -13.37 -2.62 17.50
C SER A 72 -14.36 -3.78 17.48
N ALA A 73 -15.64 -3.48 17.20
CA ALA A 73 -16.66 -4.50 17.02
C ALA A 73 -16.32 -5.44 15.85
N LEU A 74 -15.73 -4.89 14.76
CA LEU A 74 -15.29 -5.68 13.62
C LEU A 74 -14.21 -6.70 14.02
N GLU A 75 -13.21 -6.30 14.78
CA GLU A 75 -12.15 -7.21 15.23
C GLU A 75 -12.70 -8.36 16.07
N ARG A 76 -13.55 -8.04 17.07
CA ARG A 76 -14.21 -9.06 17.89
C ARG A 76 -15.07 -10.02 17.05
N ALA A 77 -15.81 -9.50 16.09
CA ALA A 77 -16.61 -10.32 15.18
C ALA A 77 -15.75 -11.24 14.30
N LEU A 78 -14.65 -10.74 13.74
CA LEU A 78 -13.71 -11.53 12.94
C LEU A 78 -13.09 -12.66 13.77
N THR A 79 -12.57 -12.36 14.95
CA THR A 79 -11.94 -13.36 15.83
C THR A 79 -12.93 -14.43 16.30
N SER A 80 -14.17 -14.05 16.61
CA SER A 80 -15.23 -15.01 16.97
C SER A 80 -15.61 -15.95 15.82
N GLN A 81 -15.33 -15.57 14.56
CA GLN A 81 -15.58 -16.36 13.36
C GLN A 81 -14.33 -17.10 12.86
N GLY A 82 -13.27 -17.21 13.67
CA GLY A 82 -12.06 -17.96 13.35
C GLY A 82 -11.07 -17.23 12.41
N PHE A 83 -11.19 -15.91 12.27
CA PHE A 83 -10.17 -15.14 11.59
C PHE A 83 -8.98 -14.88 12.52
N GLY A 84 -7.77 -15.18 12.05
CA GLY A 84 -6.52 -14.89 12.74
C GLY A 84 -5.83 -13.65 12.18
N LEU A 85 -5.03 -12.99 13.01
CA LEU A 85 -4.14 -11.91 12.62
C LEU A 85 -3.10 -12.43 11.62
N VAL A 86 -2.98 -11.81 10.45
CA VAL A 86 -1.99 -12.21 9.43
C VAL A 86 -1.03 -11.09 9.06
N LEU A 87 -1.37 -9.84 9.33
CA LEU A 87 -0.52 -8.70 9.02
C LEU A 87 -0.84 -7.54 9.96
N GLU A 88 0.19 -6.97 10.56
CA GLU A 88 0.12 -5.69 11.27
C GLU A 88 0.98 -4.67 10.54
N GLN A 89 0.46 -3.44 10.39
CA GLN A 89 1.14 -2.35 9.72
C GLN A 89 1.04 -1.07 10.55
N ARG A 90 2.07 -0.24 10.46
CA ARG A 90 2.12 1.09 11.04
C ARG A 90 1.78 2.12 9.96
N ALA A 91 0.66 2.83 10.10
CA ALA A 91 0.37 4.00 9.29
C ALA A 91 1.36 5.11 9.66
N MET A 92 2.01 5.67 8.65
CA MET A 92 2.99 6.72 8.82
C MET A 92 2.75 7.84 7.81
N HIS A 93 3.14 9.06 8.15
CA HIS A 93 3.10 10.19 7.23
C HIS A 93 4.35 11.06 7.33
N LEU A 94 4.58 11.86 6.30
CA LEU A 94 5.60 12.91 6.25
C LEU A 94 4.98 14.15 5.61
N ALA A 95 5.06 15.31 6.28
CA ALA A 95 4.80 16.58 5.64
C ALA A 95 5.96 16.93 4.70
N VAL A 96 5.62 17.41 3.52
CA VAL A 96 6.59 17.73 2.48
C VAL A 96 6.68 19.24 2.33
N ASP A 97 7.71 19.82 2.91
CA ASP A 97 7.99 21.24 2.85
C ASP A 97 9.23 21.51 1.98
N GLY A 98 9.17 22.56 1.14
CA GLY A 98 10.31 23.07 0.39
C GLY A 98 10.70 22.29 -0.86
N GLU A 99 11.70 22.83 -1.58
CA GLU A 99 12.31 22.20 -2.74
C GLU A 99 13.29 21.11 -2.28
N GLY A 100 13.09 19.90 -2.76
CA GLY A 100 14.00 18.78 -2.54
C GLY A 100 14.68 18.40 -3.86
N SER A 101 16.00 18.40 -3.90
CA SER A 101 16.75 17.87 -5.04
C SER A 101 16.66 16.35 -5.07
N ARG A 102 16.64 15.78 -6.28
CA ARG A 102 16.80 14.33 -6.42
C ARG A 102 18.20 13.94 -5.94
N PRO A 103 18.30 12.87 -5.13
CA PRO A 103 19.61 12.40 -4.72
C PRO A 103 20.39 11.90 -5.95
N GLU A 104 21.68 12.23 -5.99
CA GLU A 104 22.61 11.57 -6.91
C GLU A 104 22.80 10.13 -6.44
N GLY A 105 22.65 9.17 -7.36
CA GLY A 105 22.79 7.75 -7.01
C GLY A 105 22.82 6.87 -8.27
N GLY A 106 23.18 5.60 -8.08
CA GLY A 106 23.26 4.60 -9.15
C GLY A 106 21.92 3.97 -9.54
N LEU A 107 20.83 4.33 -8.85
CA LEU A 107 19.51 3.77 -9.09
C LEU A 107 18.74 4.62 -10.12
N ARG A 108 18.31 4.00 -11.21
CA ARG A 108 17.48 4.65 -12.24
C ARG A 108 16.02 4.28 -12.05
N LEU A 109 15.15 5.28 -11.90
CA LEU A 109 13.70 5.09 -11.89
C LEU A 109 13.13 5.21 -13.31
N SER A 110 12.27 4.25 -13.68
CA SER A 110 11.49 4.30 -14.91
C SER A 110 10.01 4.05 -14.61
N ARG A 111 9.13 4.81 -15.28
CA ARG A 111 7.67 4.57 -15.20
C ARG A 111 7.30 3.30 -15.96
N VAL A 112 6.36 2.57 -15.44
CA VAL A 112 5.73 1.41 -16.10
C VAL A 112 4.58 1.94 -16.94
N LEU A 113 4.71 1.84 -18.26
CA LEU A 113 3.76 2.43 -19.23
C LEU A 113 3.16 1.39 -20.18
N THR A 114 3.75 0.20 -20.27
CA THR A 114 3.32 -0.84 -21.20
C THR A 114 2.88 -2.11 -20.47
N PRO A 115 2.03 -2.95 -21.11
CA PRO A 115 1.66 -4.25 -20.55
C PRO A 115 2.85 -5.16 -20.23
N ALA A 116 3.90 -5.17 -21.05
CA ALA A 116 5.10 -5.96 -20.81
C ALA A 116 5.88 -5.45 -19.60
N GLN A 117 5.97 -4.14 -19.40
CA GLN A 117 6.56 -3.56 -18.18
C GLN A 117 5.71 -3.87 -16.93
N ALA A 118 4.37 -3.92 -17.06
CA ALA A 118 3.48 -4.31 -15.95
C ALA A 118 3.68 -5.78 -15.54
N GLU A 119 3.93 -6.67 -16.48
CA GLU A 119 4.32 -8.07 -16.22
C GLU A 119 5.65 -8.15 -15.45
N CYS A 120 6.65 -7.41 -15.93
CA CYS A 120 7.95 -7.32 -15.25
C CYS A 120 7.80 -6.77 -13.82
N TRP A 121 7.01 -5.70 -13.65
CA TRP A 121 6.74 -5.11 -12.34
C TRP A 121 6.02 -6.10 -11.41
N ALA A 122 5.00 -6.81 -11.90
CA ALA A 122 4.26 -7.80 -11.10
C ALA A 122 5.17 -8.95 -10.64
N ALA A 123 5.98 -9.48 -11.54
CA ALA A 123 6.93 -10.55 -11.23
C ALA A 123 7.98 -10.09 -10.21
N LEU A 124 8.55 -8.90 -10.40
CA LEU A 124 9.56 -8.35 -9.51
C LEU A 124 8.99 -8.03 -8.12
N CYS A 125 7.80 -7.43 -8.06
CA CYS A 125 7.06 -7.16 -6.83
C CYS A 125 6.76 -8.47 -6.08
N GLY A 126 6.26 -9.48 -6.80
CA GLY A 126 6.00 -10.80 -6.22
C GLY A 126 7.24 -11.43 -5.60
N ARG A 127 8.40 -11.37 -6.30
CA ARG A 127 9.69 -11.83 -5.77
C ARG A 127 10.13 -11.05 -4.53
N ALA A 128 9.95 -9.73 -4.56
CA ALA A 128 10.32 -8.87 -3.43
C ALA A 128 9.50 -9.13 -2.17
N PHE A 129 8.23 -9.51 -2.30
CA PHE A 129 7.35 -9.72 -1.15
C PHE A 129 7.09 -11.19 -0.82
N GLY A 130 7.45 -12.13 -1.69
CA GLY A 130 7.24 -13.56 -1.48
C GLY A 130 5.79 -14.02 -1.69
N TYR A 131 5.00 -13.31 -2.51
CA TYR A 131 3.63 -13.68 -2.88
C TYR A 131 3.33 -13.37 -4.35
N GLU A 132 2.31 -14.00 -4.89
CA GLU A 132 1.88 -13.75 -6.26
C GLU A 132 1.20 -12.39 -6.40
N VAL A 133 1.62 -11.59 -7.38
CA VAL A 133 1.00 -10.32 -7.77
C VAL A 133 0.29 -10.50 -9.11
N ALA A 134 -1.02 -10.28 -9.13
CA ALA A 134 -1.83 -10.47 -10.34
C ALA A 134 -1.52 -9.41 -11.39
N THR A 135 -0.90 -9.80 -12.49
CA THR A 135 -0.57 -8.92 -13.64
C THR A 135 -1.79 -8.17 -14.16
N ALA A 136 -2.97 -8.80 -14.17
CA ALA A 136 -4.20 -8.14 -14.61
C ALA A 136 -4.56 -6.92 -13.74
N THR A 137 -4.30 -6.99 -12.43
CA THR A 137 -4.50 -5.86 -11.52
C THR A 137 -3.47 -4.75 -11.78
N VAL A 138 -2.21 -5.11 -12.00
CA VAL A 138 -1.15 -4.14 -12.32
C VAL A 138 -1.45 -3.42 -13.64
N ARG A 139 -1.92 -4.15 -14.66
CA ARG A 139 -2.32 -3.56 -15.95
C ARG A 139 -3.46 -2.55 -15.83
N ARG A 140 -4.42 -2.75 -14.91
CA ARG A 140 -5.48 -1.75 -14.64
C ARG A 140 -4.91 -0.43 -14.15
N LEU A 141 -3.83 -0.46 -13.39
CA LEU A 141 -3.20 0.74 -12.85
C LEU A 141 -2.45 1.56 -13.91
N LEU A 142 -2.15 1.00 -15.11
CA LEU A 142 -1.46 1.74 -16.17
C LEU A 142 -2.23 2.95 -16.69
N GLY A 143 -3.55 2.94 -16.60
CA GLY A 143 -4.41 4.06 -17.02
C GLY A 143 -5.22 4.67 -15.88
N ALA A 144 -4.96 4.27 -14.63
CA ALA A 144 -5.69 4.77 -13.50
C ALA A 144 -5.17 6.15 -13.07
N ASP A 145 -6.09 7.10 -12.89
CA ASP A 145 -5.76 8.43 -12.38
C ASP A 145 -5.05 8.32 -11.03
N GLY A 146 -4.00 9.10 -10.86
CA GLY A 146 -3.20 9.13 -9.65
C GLY A 146 -2.20 8.00 -9.50
N ALA A 147 -2.25 6.93 -10.31
CA ALA A 147 -1.32 5.80 -10.20
C ALA A 147 -0.02 6.04 -10.97
N CYS A 148 1.11 5.81 -10.33
CA CYS A 148 2.43 5.84 -10.94
C CYS A 148 3.23 4.61 -10.49
N LEU A 149 3.25 3.59 -11.33
CA LEU A 149 4.06 2.38 -11.14
C LEU A 149 5.50 2.65 -11.57
N LEU A 150 6.46 2.22 -10.77
CA LEU A 150 7.89 2.50 -10.96
C LEU A 150 8.72 1.22 -10.85
N LEU A 151 9.65 1.07 -11.79
CA LEU A 151 10.76 0.11 -11.70
C LEU A 151 12.03 0.87 -11.35
N ALA A 152 12.76 0.38 -10.38
CA ALA A 152 14.08 0.88 -10.02
C ALA A 152 15.13 -0.11 -10.52
N SER A 153 16.10 0.39 -11.28
CA SER A 153 17.12 -0.42 -11.95
C SER A 153 18.52 0.02 -11.58
N ARG A 154 19.42 -0.94 -11.50
CA ARG A 154 20.89 -0.77 -11.50
C ARG A 154 21.49 -1.37 -12.78
N GLU A 155 22.83 -1.33 -12.92
CA GLU A 155 23.51 -2.13 -13.93
C GLU A 155 23.06 -3.60 -13.83
N GLY A 156 22.61 -4.18 -14.95
CA GLY A 156 22.06 -5.53 -14.97
C GLY A 156 20.54 -5.65 -14.94
N GLY A 157 19.79 -4.58 -14.65
CA GLY A 157 18.33 -4.58 -14.79
C GLY A 157 17.54 -4.13 -13.56
N PRO A 158 16.21 -4.36 -13.57
CA PRO A 158 15.33 -3.97 -12.48
C PRO A 158 15.60 -4.75 -11.18
N VAL A 159 15.74 -4.03 -10.07
CA VAL A 159 16.08 -4.57 -8.73
C VAL A 159 15.04 -4.28 -7.67
N ALA A 160 14.13 -3.31 -7.93
CA ALA A 160 13.10 -2.93 -6.98
C ALA A 160 11.86 -2.37 -7.67
N THR A 161 10.75 -2.39 -6.96
CA THR A 161 9.45 -1.82 -7.36
C THR A 161 9.02 -0.74 -6.42
N ALA A 162 8.19 0.19 -6.91
CA ALA A 162 7.40 1.10 -6.10
C ALA A 162 6.11 1.47 -6.83
N LEU A 163 5.16 2.02 -6.09
CA LEU A 163 3.93 2.61 -6.61
C LEU A 163 3.65 3.90 -5.82
N LEU A 164 3.49 5.01 -6.52
CA LEU A 164 2.92 6.23 -5.97
C LEU A 164 1.45 6.31 -6.36
N PHE A 165 0.61 6.73 -5.41
CA PHE A 165 -0.82 6.94 -5.66
C PHE A 165 -1.27 8.28 -5.10
N HIS A 166 -1.78 9.13 -5.98
CA HIS A 166 -2.19 10.49 -5.65
C HIS A 166 -3.67 10.57 -5.26
N THR A 167 -3.96 11.25 -4.15
CA THR A 167 -5.31 11.64 -3.73
C THR A 167 -5.28 13.08 -3.22
N GLY A 168 -5.57 14.04 -4.11
CA GLY A 168 -5.44 15.45 -3.79
C GLY A 168 -4.00 15.84 -3.41
N GLU A 169 -3.81 16.39 -2.21
CA GLU A 169 -2.50 16.82 -1.69
C GLU A 169 -1.66 15.68 -1.09
N VAL A 170 -2.22 14.47 -1.04
CA VAL A 170 -1.58 13.29 -0.42
C VAL A 170 -1.09 12.34 -1.49
N VAL A 171 0.15 11.89 -1.36
CA VAL A 171 0.73 10.81 -2.17
C VAL A 171 1.05 9.62 -1.28
N GLY A 172 0.37 8.51 -1.53
CA GLY A 172 0.69 7.23 -0.91
C GLY A 172 1.87 6.57 -1.59
N ILE A 173 2.81 6.06 -0.80
CA ILE A 173 3.96 5.28 -1.27
C ILE A 173 3.67 3.81 -0.94
N HIS A 174 3.51 2.99 -1.97
CA HIS A 174 3.10 1.61 -1.84
C HIS A 174 4.06 0.67 -2.57
N GLN A 175 4.03 -0.62 -2.23
CA GLN A 175 4.76 -1.70 -2.91
C GLN A 175 6.26 -1.38 -3.12
N VAL A 176 6.89 -0.73 -2.13
CA VAL A 176 8.33 -0.52 -2.12
C VAL A 176 9.00 -1.84 -1.73
N GLY A 177 9.52 -2.53 -2.73
CA GLY A 177 10.10 -3.86 -2.55
C GLY A 177 11.41 -4.02 -3.30
N VAL A 178 12.46 -4.47 -2.60
CA VAL A 178 13.76 -4.84 -3.19
C VAL A 178 13.85 -6.35 -3.25
N VAL A 179 14.22 -6.90 -4.42
CA VAL A 179 14.36 -8.35 -4.58
C VAL A 179 15.44 -8.92 -3.64
N PRO A 180 15.30 -10.16 -3.15
CA PRO A 180 16.13 -10.72 -2.10
C PRO A 180 17.64 -10.58 -2.35
N GLU A 181 18.10 -10.85 -3.56
CA GLU A 181 19.51 -10.85 -3.95
C GLU A 181 20.18 -9.47 -3.95
N HIS A 182 19.38 -8.40 -3.89
CA HIS A 182 19.85 -7.01 -3.86
C HIS A 182 19.57 -6.30 -2.52
N ARG A 183 19.13 -7.02 -1.50
CA ARG A 183 18.93 -6.47 -0.15
C ARG A 183 20.25 -6.18 0.56
N GLY A 184 20.19 -5.33 1.61
CA GLY A 184 21.37 -4.94 2.38
C GLY A 184 22.33 -3.96 1.70
N GLN A 185 21.99 -3.48 0.48
CA GLN A 185 22.85 -2.63 -0.34
C GLN A 185 22.39 -1.13 -0.37
N GLY A 186 21.55 -0.71 0.55
CA GLY A 186 21.04 0.67 0.60
C GLY A 186 19.96 1.01 -0.43
N ILE A 187 19.56 0.08 -1.32
CA ILE A 187 18.63 0.35 -2.44
C ILE A 187 17.29 0.89 -1.97
N ALA A 188 16.71 0.34 -0.89
CA ALA A 188 15.42 0.82 -0.38
C ALA A 188 15.51 2.26 0.11
N HIS A 189 16.61 2.66 0.72
CA HIS A 189 16.85 4.03 1.17
C HIS A 189 16.96 4.99 -0.03
N GLU A 190 17.82 4.65 -1.01
CA GLU A 190 18.01 5.45 -2.23
C GLU A 190 16.69 5.57 -3.01
N LEU A 191 15.96 4.47 -3.17
CA LEU A 191 14.63 4.45 -3.81
C LEU A 191 13.66 5.40 -3.10
N MET A 192 13.56 5.32 -1.79
CA MET A 192 12.65 6.18 -1.03
C MET A 192 13.00 7.66 -1.20
N LEU A 193 14.27 8.05 -1.18
CA LEU A 193 14.68 9.43 -1.42
C LEU A 193 14.25 9.94 -2.81
N GLN A 194 14.38 9.10 -3.85
CA GLN A 194 13.93 9.43 -5.20
C GLN A 194 12.41 9.52 -5.29
N LEU A 195 11.67 8.62 -4.62
CA LEU A 195 10.20 8.66 -4.58
C LEU A 195 9.69 9.93 -3.87
N MET A 196 10.33 10.31 -2.77
CA MET A 196 9.99 11.53 -2.03
C MET A 196 10.24 12.79 -2.90
N ALA A 197 11.35 12.84 -3.64
CA ALA A 197 11.63 13.92 -4.57
C ALA A 197 10.61 13.97 -5.70
N LEU A 198 10.31 12.82 -6.34
CA LEU A 198 9.32 12.72 -7.41
C LEU A 198 7.92 13.14 -6.95
N ALA A 199 7.50 12.74 -5.75
CA ALA A 199 6.21 13.13 -5.20
C ALA A 199 6.13 14.65 -4.93
N ARG A 200 7.23 15.26 -4.43
CA ARG A 200 7.33 16.73 -4.29
C ARG A 200 7.18 17.45 -5.61
N GLU A 201 7.91 17.02 -6.64
CA GLU A 201 7.82 17.57 -8.01
C GLU A 201 6.39 17.50 -8.55
N GLN A 202 5.60 16.53 -8.12
CA GLN A 202 4.20 16.33 -8.48
C GLN A 202 3.22 17.09 -7.57
N GLY A 203 3.70 17.94 -6.67
CA GLY A 203 2.88 18.81 -5.84
C GLY A 203 2.33 18.17 -4.56
N ALA A 204 2.92 17.04 -4.10
CA ALA A 204 2.54 16.43 -2.83
C ALA A 204 2.83 17.39 -1.66
N ARG A 205 1.86 17.55 -0.77
CA ARG A 205 2.06 18.22 0.53
C ARG A 205 2.27 17.22 1.67
N TYR A 206 1.77 16.00 1.49
CA TYR A 206 1.91 14.93 2.46
C TYR A 206 2.21 13.61 1.75
N LEU A 207 3.14 12.86 2.32
CA LEU A 207 3.41 11.48 1.93
C LEU A 207 2.85 10.55 2.99
N THR A 208 2.24 9.45 2.56
CA THR A 208 1.71 8.42 3.45
C THR A 208 2.21 7.04 3.04
N LEU A 209 2.33 6.16 4.01
CA LEU A 209 2.65 4.75 3.79
C LEU A 209 2.15 3.88 4.95
N GLN A 210 2.15 2.56 4.72
CA GLN A 210 1.83 1.55 5.72
C GLN A 210 3.05 0.64 5.89
N ALA A 211 3.84 0.93 6.92
CA ALA A 211 5.08 0.24 7.20
C ALA A 211 4.83 -1.17 7.78
N SER A 212 5.54 -2.17 7.27
CA SER A 212 5.74 -3.43 8.00
C SER A 212 6.74 -3.23 9.15
N ALA A 213 6.75 -4.13 10.12
CA ALA A 213 7.74 -4.10 11.21
C ALA A 213 9.19 -4.02 10.70
N ALA A 214 9.52 -4.72 9.61
CA ALA A 214 10.86 -4.70 9.01
C ALA A 214 11.20 -3.37 8.33
N GLY A 215 10.20 -2.64 7.82
CA GLY A 215 10.40 -1.38 7.09
C GLY A 215 10.36 -0.13 7.97
N GLU A 216 9.71 -0.18 9.12
CA GLU A 216 9.43 0.99 9.96
C GLU A 216 10.70 1.79 10.31
N GLY A 217 11.78 1.10 10.65
CA GLY A 217 13.07 1.74 10.98
C GLY A 217 13.66 2.56 9.85
N LEU A 218 13.49 2.14 8.59
CA LEU A 218 13.91 2.91 7.43
C LEU A 218 13.08 4.20 7.31
N TYR A 219 11.77 4.10 7.39
CA TYR A 219 10.87 5.24 7.22
C TYR A 219 11.02 6.28 8.34
N ARG A 220 11.24 5.85 9.57
CA ARG A 220 11.57 6.77 10.69
C ARG A 220 12.85 7.56 10.41
N ARG A 221 13.93 6.94 9.91
CA ARG A 221 15.17 7.63 9.53
C ARG A 221 14.98 8.63 8.38
N LEU A 222 13.98 8.42 7.53
CA LEU A 222 13.60 9.32 6.44
C LEU A 222 12.63 10.44 6.89
N GLY A 223 12.31 10.51 8.18
CA GLY A 223 11.49 11.57 8.77
C GLY A 223 9.98 11.23 8.80
N PHE A 224 9.57 10.04 8.39
CA PHE A 224 8.16 9.65 8.53
C PHE A 224 7.78 9.49 10.00
N VAL A 225 6.66 10.10 10.39
CA VAL A 225 6.09 10.05 11.73
C VAL A 225 5.11 8.89 11.82
N PRO A 226 5.32 7.92 12.74
CA PRO A 226 4.35 6.85 12.97
C PRO A 226 3.10 7.40 13.68
N ARG A 227 1.93 6.92 13.27
CA ARG A 227 0.64 7.36 13.80
C ARG A 227 -0.04 6.24 14.57
N PHE A 228 -0.68 5.33 13.88
CA PHE A 228 -1.42 4.23 14.49
C PHE A 228 -1.05 2.91 13.81
N SER A 229 -1.29 1.80 14.51
CA SER A 229 -1.24 0.46 13.92
C SER A 229 -2.63 0.05 13.49
N PHE A 230 -2.68 -0.70 12.40
CA PHE A 230 -3.87 -1.44 12.02
C PHE A 230 -3.51 -2.86 11.62
N SER A 231 -4.47 -3.74 11.78
CA SER A 231 -4.28 -5.17 11.63
C SER A 231 -5.13 -5.72 10.48
N SER A 232 -4.65 -6.74 9.78
CA SER A 232 -5.44 -7.47 8.79
C SER A 232 -5.64 -8.91 9.23
N TYR A 233 -6.86 -9.38 9.10
CA TYR A 233 -7.31 -10.70 9.54
C TYR A 233 -7.71 -11.55 8.34
N ARG A 234 -7.45 -12.84 8.42
CA ARG A 234 -7.84 -13.84 7.42
C ARG A 234 -8.27 -15.11 8.14
N ARG A 235 -9.24 -15.83 7.55
CA ARG A 235 -9.61 -17.15 8.05
C ARG A 235 -8.47 -18.13 7.75
N GLY A 236 -8.11 -18.98 8.72
CA GLY A 236 -7.14 -20.08 8.57
C GLY A 236 -7.65 -21.21 7.68
#